data_0a2f520aa1b7262ebdcfa97b42a12b37
#
_entry.id   0a2f520aa1b7262ebdcfa97b42a12b37
#
_cell.length_a   1.000
_cell.length_b   1.000
_cell.length_c   1.000
_cell.angle_alpha   90.00
_cell.angle_beta   90.00
_cell.angle_gamma   90.00
#
_symmetry.space_group_name_H-M   'P 1'
#
loop_
_entity.id
_entity.type
_entity.pdbx_description
1 polymer ?
#
loop_
_entity_poly.entity_id
_entity_poly.type
_entity_poly.pdbx_seq_one_letter_code
_entity_poly.pdbx_strand_id
1 'polypeptide(L)'
;MPLRPARRRRHVARTALVVLATAAAAALSAAPPAAAADTWSEVGSDRADPLTESQGLASVDVPAGSPNRYTGIGTVPLGLSMRGWNHVGDPDASYNGYYVEPYQRDSGASKMFRVQAPGGAWSEYVHALSPGEALNNSWVAVSPDGQWMLTGEWGTMTRLLVLPTPGVNASTSPSANVPQASTVHLDHAVRDVQGCDFSGPTTLLCSSDDPEGSLFGMTKPLLQIDLSAQPGSSDVSGHVTALRQLPLRSGCSGSFEAEGVDYDRRTGTLRVIVVSPGFCVLTDSKTYRFTRG
;
A
#
# COMPACT_ATOMS: atom_id res chain seq x y z
N MET A 1 -13.83 24.99 -99.47
CA MET A 1 -14.21 23.62 -99.24
C MET A 1 -13.97 23.38 -97.73
N PRO A 2 -14.98 23.27 -96.92
CA PRO A 2 -14.78 23.08 -95.45
C PRO A 2 -14.87 21.60 -95.05
N LEU A 3 -13.93 21.22 -94.27
CA LEU A 3 -13.81 19.87 -93.64
C LEU A 3 -14.82 19.70 -92.46
N ARG A 4 -15.56 18.61 -92.48
CA ARG A 4 -16.51 18.22 -91.41
C ARG A 4 -15.79 17.69 -90.17
N PRO A 5 -16.19 17.99 -88.94
CA PRO A 5 -15.63 17.43 -87.74
C PRO A 5 -16.22 16.07 -87.40
N ALA A 6 -15.34 15.13 -86.89
CA ALA A 6 -15.66 13.77 -86.48
C ALA A 6 -16.41 13.76 -85.13
N ARG A 7 -17.50 12.99 -85.03
CA ARG A 7 -18.27 12.74 -83.83
C ARG A 7 -17.48 11.76 -82.93
N ARG A 8 -17.06 12.20 -81.71
CA ARG A 8 -16.60 11.35 -80.61
C ARG A 8 -17.80 10.73 -79.90
N ARG A 9 -17.84 9.39 -79.88
CA ARG A 9 -18.74 8.60 -79.01
C ARG A 9 -18.20 8.69 -77.58
N ARG A 10 -19.04 9.14 -76.62
CA ARG A 10 -18.74 9.04 -75.20
C ARG A 10 -19.23 7.70 -74.71
N HIS A 11 -18.30 6.85 -74.25
CA HIS A 11 -18.63 5.65 -73.45
C HIS A 11 -18.87 6.09 -72.00
N VAL A 12 -20.08 5.90 -71.54
CA VAL A 12 -20.44 6.08 -70.11
C VAL A 12 -20.11 4.79 -69.40
N ALA A 13 -18.99 4.81 -68.66
CA ALA A 13 -18.65 3.74 -67.72
C ALA A 13 -19.54 3.85 -66.48
N ARG A 14 -20.38 2.87 -66.22
CA ARG A 14 -21.16 2.74 -64.99
C ARG A 14 -20.23 2.10 -63.95
N THR A 15 -19.72 2.89 -63.00
CA THR A 15 -18.99 2.40 -61.84
C THR A 15 -20.02 1.91 -60.79
N ALA A 16 -20.06 0.62 -60.56
CA ALA A 16 -20.84 0.03 -59.45
C ALA A 16 -20.05 0.24 -58.16
N LEU A 17 -20.63 0.99 -57.24
CA LEU A 17 -20.10 1.22 -55.89
C LEU A 17 -20.56 0.04 -55.04
N VAL A 18 -19.61 -0.85 -54.70
CA VAL A 18 -19.83 -1.94 -53.71
C VAL A 18 -19.56 -1.35 -52.31
N VAL A 19 -20.60 -1.13 -51.54
CA VAL A 19 -20.51 -0.72 -50.15
C VAL A 19 -20.29 -1.98 -49.32
N LEU A 20 -19.06 -2.25 -48.84
CA LEU A 20 -18.80 -3.25 -47.83
C LEU A 20 -19.17 -2.64 -46.46
N ALA A 21 -20.23 -3.10 -45.87
CA ALA A 21 -20.60 -2.83 -44.49
C ALA A 21 -19.77 -3.78 -43.57
N THR A 22 -18.69 -3.28 -42.99
CA THR A 22 -17.96 -3.99 -41.92
C THR A 22 -18.73 -3.80 -40.60
N ALA A 23 -19.43 -4.84 -40.17
CA ALA A 23 -20.00 -4.91 -38.85
C ALA A 23 -18.86 -5.13 -37.84
N ALA A 24 -18.45 -4.06 -37.12
CA ALA A 24 -17.57 -4.20 -35.97
C ALA A 24 -18.39 -4.80 -34.81
N ALA A 25 -18.21 -6.07 -34.54
CA ALA A 25 -18.71 -6.71 -33.32
C ALA A 25 -17.85 -6.18 -32.14
N ALA A 26 -18.40 -5.22 -31.37
CA ALA A 26 -17.85 -4.84 -30.10
C ALA A 26 -18.01 -6.03 -29.13
N ALA A 27 -16.95 -6.75 -28.88
CA ALA A 27 -16.90 -7.72 -27.80
C ALA A 27 -16.97 -6.94 -26.49
N LEU A 28 -18.14 -6.90 -25.85
CA LEU A 28 -18.30 -6.50 -24.47
C LEU A 28 -17.56 -7.56 -23.63
N SER A 29 -16.31 -7.30 -23.29
CA SER A 29 -15.63 -8.04 -22.23
C SER A 29 -16.40 -7.76 -20.94
N ALA A 30 -17.18 -8.73 -20.49
CA ALA A 30 -17.74 -8.70 -19.15
C ALA A 30 -16.56 -8.64 -18.17
N ALA A 31 -16.50 -7.58 -17.35
CA ALA A 31 -15.57 -7.52 -16.25
C ALA A 31 -15.78 -8.79 -15.39
N PRO A 32 -14.70 -9.45 -14.94
CA PRO A 32 -14.87 -10.55 -14.00
C PRO A 32 -15.68 -10.07 -12.80
N PRO A 33 -16.56 -10.91 -12.23
CA PRO A 33 -17.29 -10.54 -11.03
C PRO A 33 -16.27 -10.13 -9.96
N ALA A 34 -16.48 -8.98 -9.33
CA ALA A 34 -15.67 -8.57 -8.19
C ALA A 34 -15.66 -9.71 -7.17
N ALA A 35 -14.48 -10.17 -6.78
CA ALA A 35 -14.36 -11.14 -5.71
C ALA A 35 -15.09 -10.57 -4.48
N ALA A 36 -15.88 -11.41 -3.80
CA ALA A 36 -16.52 -10.97 -2.57
C ALA A 36 -15.41 -10.56 -1.59
N ALA A 37 -15.57 -9.36 -0.99
CA ALA A 37 -14.61 -8.89 0.01
C ALA A 37 -14.52 -9.91 1.16
N ASP A 38 -13.32 -10.15 1.63
CA ASP A 38 -13.07 -11.06 2.74
C ASP A 38 -13.80 -10.60 4.00
N THR A 39 -14.39 -11.54 4.72
CA THR A 39 -14.98 -11.24 6.02
C THR A 39 -13.94 -11.47 7.10
N TRP A 40 -13.61 -10.39 7.84
CA TRP A 40 -12.69 -10.44 8.96
C TRP A 40 -13.46 -10.27 10.27
N SER A 41 -13.37 -11.28 11.15
CA SER A 41 -14.03 -11.29 12.45
C SER A 41 -13.01 -11.03 13.55
N GLU A 42 -13.32 -10.09 14.46
CA GLU A 42 -12.52 -9.84 15.65
C GLU A 42 -12.56 -11.07 16.58
N VAL A 43 -11.38 -11.56 16.95
CA VAL A 43 -11.22 -12.73 17.84
C VAL A 43 -10.58 -12.39 19.18
N GLY A 44 -10.14 -11.15 19.35
CA GLY A 44 -9.57 -10.68 20.61
C GLY A 44 -8.70 -9.46 20.45
N SER A 45 -8.12 -9.01 21.54
CA SER A 45 -7.15 -7.91 21.56
C SER A 45 -6.19 -8.05 22.72
N ASP A 46 -4.99 -7.50 22.54
CA ASP A 46 -3.97 -7.35 23.57
C ASP A 46 -3.75 -5.86 23.83
N ARG A 47 -3.23 -5.50 25.00
CA ARG A 47 -2.84 -4.11 25.27
C ARG A 47 -1.60 -3.79 24.44
N ALA A 48 -1.61 -2.64 23.78
CA ALA A 48 -0.43 -2.08 23.12
C ALA A 48 0.31 -1.14 24.08
N ASP A 49 1.64 -1.28 24.18
CA ASP A 49 2.45 -0.36 24.96
C ASP A 49 2.59 0.98 24.22
N PRO A 50 2.28 2.12 24.85
CA PRO A 50 2.23 3.41 24.18
C PRO A 50 3.60 3.93 23.70
N LEU A 51 4.69 3.40 24.23
CA LEU A 51 6.04 3.82 23.84
C LEU A 51 6.68 2.90 22.79
N THR A 52 6.37 1.61 22.85
CA THR A 52 7.09 0.61 22.05
C THR A 52 6.20 -0.11 21.03
N GLU A 53 4.87 0.01 21.13
CA GLU A 53 3.90 -0.74 20.32
C GLU A 53 2.80 0.17 19.77
N SER A 54 3.06 1.46 19.58
CA SER A 54 2.02 2.44 19.23
C SER A 54 2.05 2.89 17.78
N GLN A 55 3.02 2.42 16.98
CA GLN A 55 3.16 2.87 15.59
C GLN A 55 3.05 1.73 14.59
N GLY A 56 3.62 0.57 14.90
CA GLY A 56 3.58 -0.52 13.96
C GLY A 56 3.95 -1.87 14.55
N LEU A 57 3.72 -2.90 13.76
CA LEU A 57 4.07 -4.28 14.13
C LEU A 57 4.33 -5.12 12.87
N ALA A 58 5.21 -6.12 13.01
CA ALA A 58 5.50 -7.09 11.96
C ALA A 58 5.70 -8.48 12.51
N SER A 59 5.24 -9.49 11.79
CA SER A 59 5.61 -10.88 11.95
C SER A 59 6.90 -11.17 11.21
N VAL A 60 7.96 -11.54 11.94
CA VAL A 60 9.25 -11.86 11.33
C VAL A 60 9.52 -13.35 11.41
N ASP A 61 9.73 -13.99 10.27
CA ASP A 61 10.14 -15.40 10.21
C ASP A 61 11.61 -15.53 10.63
N VAL A 62 11.80 -15.85 11.89
CA VAL A 62 13.13 -16.17 12.43
C VAL A 62 13.14 -17.59 12.97
N PRO A 63 14.24 -18.36 12.77
CA PRO A 63 14.34 -19.75 13.25
C PRO A 63 14.26 -19.89 14.77
N ALA A 64 14.58 -18.82 15.52
CA ALA A 64 14.49 -18.78 16.98
C ALA A 64 14.30 -17.32 17.45
N GLY A 65 13.36 -17.09 18.35
CA GLY A 65 13.11 -15.78 18.96
C GLY A 65 11.65 -15.37 18.95
N SER A 66 11.37 -14.14 19.37
CA SER A 66 10.03 -13.58 19.26
C SER A 66 9.72 -13.32 17.80
N PRO A 67 8.66 -13.92 17.25
CA PRO A 67 8.28 -13.72 15.86
C PRO A 67 7.69 -12.33 15.61
N ASN A 68 7.41 -11.57 16.67
CA ASN A 68 6.73 -10.27 16.56
C ASN A 68 7.72 -9.14 16.85
N ARG A 69 7.73 -8.14 15.99
CA ARG A 69 8.43 -6.87 16.16
C ARG A 69 7.40 -5.75 16.24
N TYR A 70 7.68 -4.78 17.09
CA TYR A 70 6.84 -3.61 17.28
C TYR A 70 7.64 -2.34 17.15
N THR A 71 6.99 -1.27 16.75
CA THR A 71 7.56 0.07 16.68
C THR A 71 6.72 1.07 17.46
N GLY A 72 7.40 2.07 17.98
CA GLY A 72 6.82 3.19 18.69
C GLY A 72 7.89 4.25 18.92
N ILE A 73 7.53 5.39 19.46
CA ILE A 73 8.47 6.50 19.70
C ILE A 73 9.67 6.06 20.54
N GLY A 74 9.48 5.14 21.49
CA GLY A 74 10.53 4.61 22.36
C GLY A 74 11.47 3.62 21.69
N THR A 75 11.14 3.13 20.48
CA THR A 75 12.00 2.21 19.73
C THR A 75 12.94 2.90 18.76
N VAL A 76 12.79 4.23 18.56
CA VAL A 76 13.65 4.99 17.65
C VAL A 76 15.07 5.03 18.19
N PRO A 77 16.07 4.49 17.46
CA PRO A 77 17.46 4.56 17.89
C PRO A 77 17.94 6.01 18.04
N LEU A 78 18.63 6.31 19.16
CA LEU A 78 19.10 7.65 19.45
C LEU A 78 19.91 8.26 18.28
N GLY A 79 20.77 7.45 17.63
CA GLY A 79 21.55 7.91 16.49
C GLY A 79 20.73 8.30 15.26
N LEU A 80 19.52 7.76 15.09
CA LEU A 80 18.57 8.17 14.06
C LEU A 80 17.86 9.46 14.47
N SER A 81 17.35 9.51 15.69
CA SER A 81 16.69 10.69 16.24
C SER A 81 17.59 11.93 16.20
N MET A 82 18.86 11.79 16.56
CA MET A 82 19.84 12.89 16.48
C MET A 82 20.10 13.39 15.03
N ARG A 83 19.82 12.59 14.03
CA ARG A 83 19.87 12.96 12.60
C ARG A 83 18.51 13.45 12.06
N GLY A 84 17.53 13.59 12.94
CA GLY A 84 16.20 14.08 12.62
C GLY A 84 15.22 13.03 12.11
N TRP A 85 15.57 11.74 12.13
CA TRP A 85 14.68 10.62 11.86
C TRP A 85 14.01 10.20 13.17
N ASN A 86 13.06 10.99 13.62
CA ASN A 86 12.46 10.93 14.95
C ASN A 86 11.08 10.29 14.98
N HIS A 87 10.53 9.92 13.83
CA HIS A 87 9.27 9.18 13.71
C HIS A 87 9.51 7.87 12.97
N VAL A 88 9.14 6.76 13.60
CA VAL A 88 9.10 5.42 13.02
C VAL A 88 7.63 5.04 12.81
N GLY A 89 7.32 4.40 11.71
CA GLY A 89 5.97 3.95 11.43
C GLY A 89 5.85 2.43 11.39
N ASP A 90 4.92 1.95 10.57
CA ASP A 90 4.59 0.53 10.46
C ASP A 90 5.66 -0.24 9.67
N PRO A 91 6.37 -1.17 10.31
CA PRO A 91 7.39 -1.99 9.66
C PRO A 91 6.76 -3.21 9.00
N ASP A 92 7.54 -3.88 8.15
CA ASP A 92 7.17 -5.19 7.63
C ASP A 92 8.40 -6.08 7.40
N ALA A 93 8.18 -7.36 7.12
CA ALA A 93 9.22 -8.34 6.90
C ALA A 93 8.96 -9.22 5.68
N SER A 94 10.00 -9.39 4.87
CA SER A 94 9.95 -10.35 3.78
C SER A 94 10.00 -11.80 4.27
N TYR A 95 9.49 -12.72 3.46
CA TYR A 95 9.48 -14.16 3.75
C TYR A 95 10.86 -14.80 3.89
N ASN A 96 11.89 -14.15 3.39
CA ASN A 96 13.29 -14.57 3.55
C ASN A 96 14.00 -13.89 4.72
N GLY A 97 13.26 -13.22 5.62
CA GLY A 97 13.74 -12.73 6.91
C GLY A 97 14.40 -11.36 6.89
N TYR A 98 14.26 -10.57 5.83
CA TYR A 98 14.60 -9.15 5.87
C TYR A 98 13.48 -8.40 6.57
N TYR A 99 13.83 -7.56 7.53
CA TYR A 99 12.92 -6.72 8.27
C TYR A 99 13.18 -5.25 7.92
N VAL A 100 12.12 -4.51 7.62
CA VAL A 100 12.19 -3.12 7.14
C VAL A 100 11.45 -2.21 8.10
N GLU A 101 12.13 -1.21 8.64
CA GLU A 101 11.53 -0.14 9.45
C GLU A 101 11.49 1.15 8.63
N PRO A 102 10.32 1.76 8.40
CA PRO A 102 10.21 3.06 7.74
C PRO A 102 10.38 4.19 8.75
N TYR A 103 11.07 5.25 8.34
CA TYR A 103 11.29 6.44 9.15
C TYR A 103 10.96 7.70 8.36
N GLN A 104 10.43 8.69 9.06
CA GLN A 104 10.27 10.04 8.51
C GLN A 104 10.87 11.09 9.42
N ARG A 105 11.03 12.29 8.86
CA ARG A 105 11.31 13.52 9.57
C ARG A 105 10.04 14.33 9.68
N ASP A 106 9.93 15.19 10.68
CA ASP A 106 8.81 16.12 10.84
C ASP A 106 8.65 17.07 9.64
N SER A 107 9.76 17.35 8.98
CA SER A 107 9.79 18.09 7.73
C SER A 107 10.92 17.56 6.86
N GLY A 108 10.68 17.32 5.59
CA GLY A 108 11.74 16.84 4.73
C GLY A 108 11.26 16.34 3.38
N ALA A 109 12.23 16.20 2.48
CA ALA A 109 12.00 15.75 1.11
C ALA A 109 12.45 14.30 0.92
N SER A 110 12.36 13.46 1.97
CA SER A 110 12.78 12.06 1.88
C SER A 110 12.17 11.17 2.95
N LYS A 111 12.00 9.90 2.61
CA LYS A 111 11.72 8.77 3.51
C LYS A 111 13.02 8.00 3.75
N MET A 112 13.14 7.29 4.86
CA MET A 112 14.25 6.39 5.10
C MET A 112 13.72 5.01 5.48
N PHE A 113 14.35 3.99 4.93
CA PHE A 113 14.09 2.59 5.25
C PHE A 113 15.33 2.00 5.90
N ARG A 114 15.18 1.55 7.12
CA ARG A 114 16.22 0.84 7.83
C ARG A 114 15.96 -0.65 7.72
N VAL A 115 16.91 -1.36 7.13
CA VAL A 115 16.72 -2.78 6.77
C VAL A 115 17.64 -3.64 7.62
N GLN A 116 17.08 -4.63 8.29
CA GLN A 116 17.84 -5.67 8.97
C GLN A 116 17.88 -6.93 8.09
N ALA A 117 19.10 -7.34 7.72
CA ALA A 117 19.29 -8.61 7.04
C ALA A 117 19.08 -9.81 7.99
N PRO A 118 18.80 -11.02 7.49
CA PRO A 118 18.61 -12.23 8.31
C PRO A 118 19.76 -12.53 9.27
N GLY A 119 20.98 -12.11 8.94
CA GLY A 119 22.16 -12.21 9.81
C GLY A 119 22.26 -11.13 10.88
N GLY A 120 21.26 -10.24 11.03
CA GLY A 120 21.19 -9.21 12.05
C GLY A 120 21.86 -7.88 11.68
N ALA A 121 22.57 -7.77 10.56
CA ALA A 121 23.19 -6.54 10.11
C ALA A 121 22.16 -5.52 9.66
N TRP A 122 22.33 -4.25 10.05
CA TRP A 122 21.47 -3.13 9.68
C TRP A 122 22.12 -2.28 8.59
N SER A 123 21.28 -1.84 7.66
CA SER A 123 21.62 -0.87 6.61
C SER A 123 20.52 0.18 6.47
N GLU A 124 20.89 1.37 6.03
CA GLU A 124 19.96 2.51 5.87
C GLU A 124 19.89 2.91 4.41
N TYR A 125 18.69 3.18 3.94
CA TYR A 125 18.40 3.54 2.56
C TYR A 125 17.45 4.73 2.54
N VAL A 126 17.66 5.66 1.63
CA VAL A 126 16.85 6.87 1.55
C VAL A 126 16.12 6.91 0.20
N HIS A 127 14.84 7.20 0.25
CA HIS A 127 14.05 7.57 -0.92
C HIS A 127 13.81 9.08 -0.88
N ALA A 128 14.39 9.81 -1.85
CA ALA A 128 14.08 11.22 -2.06
C ALA A 128 12.68 11.32 -2.68
N LEU A 129 11.80 12.16 -2.10
CA LEU A 129 10.45 12.35 -2.63
C LEU A 129 10.48 12.81 -4.07
N SER A 130 9.69 12.19 -4.92
CA SER A 130 9.56 12.55 -6.32
C SER A 130 8.82 13.89 -6.46
N PRO A 131 8.99 14.63 -7.56
CA PRO A 131 8.19 15.83 -7.82
C PRO A 131 6.69 15.52 -7.77
N GLY A 132 5.95 16.23 -6.92
CA GLY A 132 4.51 16.02 -6.72
C GLY A 132 4.16 14.85 -5.78
N GLU A 133 5.13 14.17 -5.21
CA GLU A 133 4.91 13.26 -4.10
C GLU A 133 4.57 14.08 -2.85
N ALA A 134 3.43 13.78 -2.24
CA ALA A 134 3.01 14.47 -1.03
C ALA A 134 3.90 14.11 0.16
N LEU A 135 3.74 14.88 1.24
CA LEU A 135 4.46 14.62 2.47
C LEU A 135 4.36 13.14 2.83
N ASN A 136 5.49 12.59 3.16
CA ASN A 136 5.65 11.18 3.38
C ASN A 136 4.83 10.66 4.58
N ASN A 137 4.29 9.47 4.43
CA ASN A 137 3.68 8.70 5.51
C ASN A 137 4.55 7.47 5.80
N SER A 138 4.78 7.20 7.07
CA SER A 138 5.78 6.24 7.53
C SER A 138 5.18 4.84 7.66
N TRP A 139 5.06 4.12 6.58
CA TRP A 139 4.72 2.70 6.57
C TRP A 139 5.35 1.99 5.37
N VAL A 140 5.48 0.70 5.46
CA VAL A 140 5.97 -0.15 4.39
C VAL A 140 5.23 -1.49 4.41
N ALA A 141 4.91 -2.02 3.21
CA ALA A 141 4.43 -3.39 3.02
C ALA A 141 5.37 -4.10 2.04
N VAL A 142 6.00 -5.18 2.46
CA VAL A 142 6.95 -5.94 1.64
C VAL A 142 6.20 -7.01 0.86
N SER A 143 6.38 -7.05 -0.47
CA SER A 143 5.73 -8.06 -1.31
C SER A 143 6.08 -9.49 -0.89
N PRO A 144 5.19 -10.47 -1.11
CA PRO A 144 5.43 -11.85 -0.68
C PRO A 144 6.70 -12.50 -1.25
N ASP A 145 7.17 -12.06 -2.42
CA ASP A 145 8.44 -12.49 -3.00
C ASP A 145 9.66 -11.75 -2.41
N GLY A 146 9.40 -10.75 -1.57
CA GLY A 146 10.40 -9.91 -0.93
C GLY A 146 11.11 -8.91 -1.84
N GLN A 147 10.80 -8.88 -3.14
CA GLN A 147 11.55 -8.06 -4.12
C GLN A 147 11.13 -6.59 -4.09
N TRP A 148 9.89 -6.34 -3.73
CA TRP A 148 9.27 -5.02 -3.80
C TRP A 148 8.68 -4.63 -2.46
N MET A 149 8.62 -3.35 -2.21
CA MET A 149 7.91 -2.79 -1.06
C MET A 149 6.99 -1.66 -1.53
N LEU A 150 5.85 -1.55 -0.87
CA LEU A 150 4.88 -0.50 -1.09
C LEU A 150 4.93 0.50 0.06
N THR A 151 4.65 1.75 -0.24
CA THR A 151 4.48 2.83 0.74
C THR A 151 3.49 3.85 0.19
N GLY A 152 3.02 4.76 1.02
CA GLY A 152 2.02 5.75 0.64
C GLY A 152 2.48 7.19 0.80
N GLU A 153 1.52 8.08 0.60
CA GLU A 153 1.61 9.51 0.79
C GLU A 153 0.69 9.92 1.94
N TRP A 154 0.94 11.06 2.57
CA TRP A 154 0.06 11.58 3.61
C TRP A 154 -1.17 12.25 3.01
N GLY A 155 -2.30 12.16 3.70
CA GLY A 155 -3.57 12.73 3.28
C GLY A 155 -4.34 11.82 2.32
N THR A 156 -5.18 12.44 1.50
CA THR A 156 -5.97 11.71 0.50
C THR A 156 -5.10 11.38 -0.71
N MET A 157 -5.04 10.09 -1.04
CA MET A 157 -4.25 9.59 -2.17
C MET A 157 -5.03 8.61 -3.03
N THR A 158 -4.65 8.51 -4.30
CA THR A 158 -5.20 7.58 -5.30
C THR A 158 -4.14 6.64 -5.87
N ARG A 159 -2.99 6.55 -5.19
CA ARG A 159 -1.87 5.71 -5.60
C ARG A 159 -1.09 5.18 -4.40
N LEU A 160 -0.43 4.03 -4.57
CA LEU A 160 0.66 3.58 -3.72
C LEU A 160 1.94 3.58 -4.54
N LEU A 161 3.06 3.82 -3.87
CA LEU A 161 4.39 3.85 -4.50
C LEU A 161 5.01 2.47 -4.37
N VAL A 162 5.56 1.95 -5.46
CA VAL A 162 6.31 0.67 -5.48
C VAL A 162 7.79 0.99 -5.58
N LEU A 163 8.55 0.49 -4.61
CA LEU A 163 9.99 0.64 -4.56
C LEU A 163 10.66 -0.75 -4.54
N PRO A 164 11.89 -0.90 -5.07
CA PRO A 164 12.65 -2.13 -4.86
C PRO A 164 12.99 -2.29 -3.37
N THR A 165 12.80 -3.47 -2.82
CA THR A 165 13.17 -3.74 -1.41
C THR A 165 14.68 -3.68 -1.25
N PRO A 166 15.22 -2.75 -0.46
CA PRO A 166 16.66 -2.61 -0.29
C PRO A 166 17.29 -3.85 0.36
N GLY A 167 18.47 -4.21 -0.12
CA GLY A 167 19.21 -5.38 0.38
C GLY A 167 18.70 -6.72 -0.17
N VAL A 168 17.49 -6.77 -0.73
CA VAL A 168 16.90 -7.97 -1.37
C VAL A 168 16.94 -7.83 -2.88
N ASN A 169 16.48 -6.72 -3.40
CA ASN A 169 16.55 -6.43 -4.83
C ASN A 169 17.96 -5.98 -5.22
N ALA A 170 18.62 -6.73 -6.07
CA ALA A 170 20.02 -6.52 -6.45
C ALA A 170 20.30 -5.15 -7.11
N SER A 171 19.29 -4.46 -7.59
CA SER A 171 19.42 -3.11 -8.17
C SER A 171 19.62 -2.01 -7.13
N THR A 172 19.48 -2.31 -5.83
CA THR A 172 19.52 -1.32 -4.75
C THR A 172 20.86 -1.32 -4.03
N SER A 173 21.56 -0.18 -4.06
CA SER A 173 22.80 0.05 -3.32
C SER A 173 22.54 0.85 -2.05
N PRO A 174 23.19 0.54 -0.90
CA PRO A 174 23.02 1.27 0.36
C PRO A 174 23.30 2.78 0.29
N SER A 175 24.15 3.21 -0.63
CA SER A 175 24.52 4.63 -0.80
C SER A 175 23.66 5.35 -1.86
N ALA A 176 22.80 4.64 -2.58
CA ALA A 176 21.98 5.21 -3.64
C ALA A 176 20.61 5.59 -3.11
N ASN A 177 19.99 6.56 -3.78
CA ASN A 177 18.54 6.80 -3.63
C ASN A 177 17.77 5.57 -4.05
N VAL A 178 16.78 5.16 -3.26
CA VAL A 178 15.84 4.10 -3.65
C VAL A 178 14.81 4.72 -4.58
N PRO A 179 14.86 4.43 -5.89
CA PRO A 179 13.94 5.06 -6.82
C PRO A 179 12.54 4.43 -6.73
N GLN A 180 11.51 5.21 -7.01
CA GLN A 180 10.21 4.63 -7.33
C GLN A 180 10.34 3.84 -8.62
N ALA A 181 9.91 2.58 -8.60
CA ALA A 181 9.96 1.68 -9.74
C ALA A 181 8.67 1.72 -10.56
N SER A 182 7.53 1.76 -9.87
CA SER A 182 6.18 1.79 -10.48
C SER A 182 5.15 2.33 -9.50
N THR A 183 3.89 2.31 -9.91
CA THR A 183 2.74 2.83 -9.16
C THR A 183 1.63 1.80 -9.11
N VAL A 184 0.96 1.67 -7.97
CA VAL A 184 -0.37 1.09 -7.87
C VAL A 184 -1.39 2.21 -8.03
N HIS A 185 -2.19 2.19 -9.09
CA HIS A 185 -3.28 3.15 -9.30
C HIS A 185 -4.56 2.63 -8.63
N LEU A 186 -5.05 3.35 -7.63
CA LEU A 186 -6.25 2.97 -6.90
C LEU A 186 -7.50 3.46 -7.62
N ASP A 187 -8.52 2.62 -7.71
CA ASP A 187 -9.82 2.96 -8.29
C ASP A 187 -10.70 3.79 -7.35
N HIS A 188 -10.38 3.80 -6.06
CA HIS A 188 -11.00 4.63 -5.04
C HIS A 188 -9.94 5.30 -4.17
N ALA A 189 -10.16 6.57 -3.83
CA ALA A 189 -9.24 7.29 -2.96
C ALA A 189 -9.22 6.68 -1.56
N VAL A 190 -8.05 6.67 -0.93
CA VAL A 190 -7.84 6.34 0.48
C VAL A 190 -7.24 7.53 1.20
N ARG A 191 -7.32 7.56 2.53
CA ARG A 191 -6.81 8.70 3.31
C ARG A 191 -6.06 8.22 4.53
N ASP A 192 -4.94 8.87 4.80
CA ASP A 192 -4.13 8.68 6.01
C ASP A 192 -3.92 7.20 6.34
N VAL A 193 -3.44 6.44 5.34
CA VAL A 193 -3.10 5.02 5.54
C VAL A 193 -1.87 4.94 6.43
N GLN A 194 -1.97 4.23 7.55
CA GLN A 194 -0.92 4.15 8.57
C GLN A 194 -0.15 2.83 8.56
N GLY A 195 -0.71 1.80 7.95
CA GLY A 195 -0.05 0.52 7.80
C GLY A 195 -0.75 -0.35 6.76
N CYS A 196 0.04 -1.21 6.12
CA CYS A 196 -0.46 -2.23 5.21
C CYS A 196 0.38 -3.48 5.31
N ASP A 197 -0.23 -4.64 5.09
CA ASP A 197 0.48 -5.89 4.91
C ASP A 197 -0.20 -6.79 3.87
N PHE A 198 0.58 -7.65 3.24
CA PHE A 198 0.10 -8.61 2.25
C PHE A 198 -0.52 -9.84 2.90
N SER A 199 -1.81 -10.05 2.70
CA SER A 199 -2.49 -11.30 3.05
C SER A 199 -2.42 -12.36 1.94
N GLY A 200 -1.95 -11.98 0.77
CA GLY A 200 -1.78 -12.82 -0.40
C GLY A 200 -0.91 -12.16 -1.45
N PRO A 201 -0.61 -12.83 -2.58
CA PRO A 201 0.31 -12.29 -3.58
C PRO A 201 -0.12 -10.95 -4.19
N THR A 202 -1.42 -10.67 -4.18
CA THR A 202 -2.03 -9.49 -4.80
C THR A 202 -3.05 -8.81 -3.89
N THR A 203 -3.15 -9.20 -2.61
CA THR A 203 -4.13 -8.64 -1.68
C THR A 203 -3.41 -8.00 -0.50
N LEU A 204 -3.62 -6.70 -0.33
CA LEU A 204 -3.18 -5.94 0.85
C LEU A 204 -4.35 -5.71 1.80
N LEU A 205 -4.04 -5.69 3.08
CA LEU A 205 -4.92 -5.22 4.15
C LEU A 205 -4.28 -3.97 4.74
N CYS A 206 -5.03 -2.88 4.84
CA CYS A 206 -4.52 -1.61 5.30
C CYS A 206 -5.39 -1.00 6.40
N SER A 207 -4.79 -0.32 7.35
CA SER A 207 -5.46 0.59 8.28
C SER A 207 -5.49 1.99 7.68
N SER A 208 -6.61 2.69 7.83
CA SER A 208 -6.71 4.09 7.44
C SER A 208 -7.09 4.91 8.68
N ASP A 209 -6.34 5.97 8.91
CA ASP A 209 -6.62 6.89 10.02
C ASP A 209 -7.61 8.00 9.62
N ASP A 210 -8.50 7.76 8.63
CA ASP A 210 -9.52 8.72 8.20
C ASP A 210 -10.43 9.11 9.37
N PRO A 211 -10.35 10.34 9.89
CA PRO A 211 -11.13 10.77 11.02
C PRO A 211 -12.57 11.14 10.67
N GLU A 212 -12.84 11.43 9.42
CA GLU A 212 -14.11 11.99 8.96
C GLU A 212 -15.03 10.90 8.38
N GLY A 213 -14.46 9.82 7.87
CA GLY A 213 -15.22 8.73 7.24
C GLY A 213 -15.91 9.14 5.93
N SER A 214 -15.48 10.24 5.32
CA SER A 214 -16.13 10.79 4.13
C SER A 214 -15.95 9.92 2.87
N LEU A 215 -14.88 9.12 2.83
CA LEU A 215 -14.58 8.27 1.68
C LEU A 215 -15.38 6.96 1.67
N PHE A 216 -15.65 6.38 2.85
CA PHE A 216 -16.26 5.05 2.97
C PHE A 216 -17.50 5.02 3.87
N GLY A 217 -17.99 6.18 4.35
CA GLY A 217 -19.11 6.26 5.28
C GLY A 217 -18.81 5.71 6.68
N MET A 218 -17.53 5.47 6.99
CA MET A 218 -17.05 5.03 8.31
C MET A 218 -15.69 5.62 8.61
N THR A 219 -15.45 5.96 9.88
CA THR A 219 -14.14 6.42 10.36
C THR A 219 -13.21 5.24 10.63
N LYS A 220 -11.91 5.43 10.47
CA LYS A 220 -10.88 4.42 10.75
C LYS A 220 -11.19 3.06 10.11
N PRO A 221 -11.38 2.98 8.76
CA PRO A 221 -11.68 1.73 8.11
C PRO A 221 -10.47 0.79 8.04
N LEU A 222 -10.74 -0.51 8.18
CA LEU A 222 -9.88 -1.55 7.65
C LEU A 222 -10.19 -1.68 6.16
N LEU A 223 -9.18 -1.55 5.33
CA LEU A 223 -9.29 -1.61 3.87
C LEU A 223 -8.66 -2.90 3.34
N GLN A 224 -9.24 -3.41 2.26
CA GLN A 224 -8.62 -4.40 1.38
C GLN A 224 -8.32 -3.73 0.05
N ILE A 225 -7.12 -3.97 -0.48
CA ILE A 225 -6.71 -3.50 -1.80
C ILE A 225 -6.30 -4.71 -2.62
N ASP A 226 -7.11 -5.04 -3.63
CA ASP A 226 -6.85 -6.14 -4.54
C ASP A 226 -6.12 -5.62 -5.79
N LEU A 227 -4.88 -6.04 -5.95
CA LEU A 227 -4.02 -5.65 -7.06
C LEU A 227 -4.30 -6.49 -8.30
N SER A 228 -4.28 -5.87 -9.47
CA SER A 228 -4.45 -6.57 -10.76
C SER A 228 -3.32 -7.54 -11.09
N ALA A 229 -2.15 -7.37 -10.48
CA ALA A 229 -0.98 -8.24 -10.55
C ALA A 229 -0.07 -8.02 -9.33
N GLN A 230 0.89 -8.90 -9.11
CA GLN A 230 1.93 -8.68 -8.10
C GLN A 230 2.70 -7.38 -8.39
N PRO A 231 3.11 -6.62 -7.35
CA PRO A 231 3.95 -5.44 -7.52
C PRO A 231 5.25 -5.79 -8.26
N GLY A 232 5.69 -4.85 -9.10
CA GLY A 232 6.87 -5.04 -9.93
C GLY A 232 7.39 -3.72 -10.48
N SER A 233 8.15 -3.78 -11.56
CA SER A 233 8.67 -2.60 -12.28
C SER A 233 7.66 -1.96 -13.24
N SER A 234 6.43 -2.46 -13.29
CA SER A 234 5.35 -1.92 -14.12
C SER A 234 4.17 -1.53 -13.26
N ASP A 235 3.46 -0.48 -13.66
CA ASP A 235 2.26 -0.02 -12.98
C ASP A 235 1.18 -1.11 -12.95
N VAL A 236 0.46 -1.16 -11.85
CA VAL A 236 -0.70 -2.04 -11.65
C VAL A 236 -1.88 -1.23 -11.13
N SER A 237 -3.10 -1.75 -11.27
CA SER A 237 -4.28 -1.18 -10.64
C SER A 237 -4.59 -1.88 -9.32
N GLY A 238 -5.21 -1.15 -8.39
CA GLY A 238 -5.72 -1.64 -7.13
C GLY A 238 -7.20 -1.32 -6.96
N HIS A 239 -8.00 -2.35 -6.64
CA HIS A 239 -9.40 -2.20 -6.28
C HIS A 239 -9.51 -2.09 -4.75
N VAL A 240 -10.11 -0.99 -4.27
CA VAL A 240 -10.21 -0.69 -2.84
C VAL A 240 -11.60 -1.05 -2.30
N THR A 241 -11.63 -1.84 -1.25
CA THR A 241 -12.85 -2.20 -0.52
C THR A 241 -12.69 -1.85 0.96
N ALA A 242 -13.65 -1.11 1.54
CA ALA A 242 -13.72 -0.93 2.98
C ALA A 242 -14.41 -2.14 3.60
N LEU A 243 -13.69 -2.88 4.42
CA LEU A 243 -14.16 -4.12 5.03
C LEU A 243 -15.03 -3.88 6.25
N ARG A 244 -14.54 -3.02 7.15
CA ARG A 244 -15.21 -2.68 8.41
C ARG A 244 -14.56 -1.48 9.07
N GLN A 245 -15.28 -0.85 9.99
CA GLN A 245 -14.67 0.07 10.94
C GLN A 245 -13.84 -0.71 11.97
N LEU A 246 -12.63 -0.21 12.27
CA LEU A 246 -11.81 -0.74 13.35
C LEU A 246 -12.50 -0.51 14.71
N PRO A 247 -12.25 -1.36 15.72
CA PRO A 247 -12.84 -1.19 17.03
C PRO A 247 -12.31 0.07 17.73
N LEU A 248 -13.19 1.04 18.00
CA LEU A 248 -12.87 2.30 18.67
C LEU A 248 -13.43 2.25 20.09
N ARG A 249 -12.72 1.60 21.03
CA ARG A 249 -13.18 1.32 22.40
C ARG A 249 -12.23 1.91 23.41
N SER A 250 -12.68 2.89 24.18
CA SER A 250 -11.91 3.53 25.26
C SER A 250 -12.83 4.12 26.30
N GLY A 251 -12.34 4.29 27.50
CA GLY A 251 -12.99 5.09 28.55
C GLY A 251 -12.85 6.60 28.35
N CYS A 252 -11.96 7.05 27.44
CA CYS A 252 -11.75 8.45 27.13
C CYS A 252 -12.49 8.85 25.85
N SER A 253 -12.95 10.10 25.81
CA SER A 253 -13.43 10.75 24.58
C SER A 253 -12.29 11.38 23.80
N GLY A 254 -12.42 11.45 22.48
CA GLY A 254 -11.44 12.06 21.58
C GLY A 254 -11.23 11.25 20.31
N SER A 255 -10.24 11.65 19.52
CA SER A 255 -9.89 10.95 18.29
C SER A 255 -9.02 9.75 18.61
N PHE A 256 -9.38 8.59 18.08
CA PHE A 256 -8.51 7.44 18.01
C PHE A 256 -7.51 7.59 16.85
N GLU A 257 -6.42 6.85 16.90
CA GLU A 257 -5.50 6.69 15.77
C GLU A 257 -5.48 5.21 15.36
N ALA A 258 -5.70 4.95 14.09
CA ALA A 258 -5.50 3.62 13.49
C ALA A 258 -4.07 3.57 12.98
N GLU A 259 -3.30 2.61 13.44
CA GLU A 259 -1.86 2.50 13.20
C GLU A 259 -1.53 1.21 12.44
N GLY A 260 -0.39 0.61 12.71
CA GLY A 260 0.17 -0.51 11.99
C GLY A 260 -0.73 -1.73 11.79
N VAL A 261 -0.46 -2.44 10.71
CA VAL A 261 -1.16 -3.66 10.27
C VAL A 261 -0.15 -4.76 10.01
N ASP A 262 -0.43 -5.96 10.50
CA ASP A 262 0.35 -7.15 10.22
C ASP A 262 -0.55 -8.37 9.99
N TYR A 263 -0.25 -9.12 8.97
CA TYR A 263 -0.86 -10.41 8.69
C TYR A 263 0.12 -11.54 8.98
N ASP A 264 0.00 -12.14 10.16
CA ASP A 264 0.78 -13.33 10.48
C ASP A 264 0.31 -14.53 9.65
N ARG A 265 0.98 -14.75 8.52
CA ARG A 265 0.67 -15.84 7.59
C ARG A 265 0.79 -17.25 8.19
N ARG A 266 1.54 -17.42 9.30
CA ARG A 266 1.68 -18.72 9.97
C ARG A 266 0.41 -19.11 10.71
N THR A 267 -0.33 -18.13 11.19
CA THR A 267 -1.57 -18.32 11.94
C THR A 267 -2.81 -17.89 11.17
N GLY A 268 -2.65 -17.14 10.08
CA GLY A 268 -3.76 -16.52 9.36
C GLY A 268 -4.43 -15.38 10.14
N THR A 269 -3.71 -14.80 11.10
CA THR A 269 -4.23 -13.75 11.98
C THR A 269 -3.81 -12.37 11.48
N LEU A 270 -4.78 -11.51 11.24
CA LEU A 270 -4.57 -10.09 11.01
C LEU A 270 -4.51 -9.38 12.37
N ARG A 271 -3.53 -8.52 12.54
CA ARG A 271 -3.34 -7.67 13.73
C ARG A 271 -3.37 -6.22 13.30
N VAL A 272 -4.07 -5.38 14.06
CA VAL A 272 -4.16 -3.94 13.80
C VAL A 272 -4.05 -3.19 15.12
N ILE A 273 -3.19 -2.18 15.16
CA ILE A 273 -3.05 -1.30 16.31
C ILE A 273 -4.10 -0.19 16.25
N VAL A 274 -4.77 0.06 17.36
CA VAL A 274 -5.65 1.22 17.56
C VAL A 274 -5.24 1.91 18.83
N VAL A 275 -4.79 3.15 18.70
CA VAL A 275 -4.35 4.01 19.79
C VAL A 275 -5.54 4.80 20.33
N SER A 276 -5.72 4.75 21.63
CA SER A 276 -6.83 5.41 22.32
C SER A 276 -6.55 6.87 22.60
N PRO A 277 -7.60 7.73 22.65
CA PRO A 277 -7.43 9.17 22.84
C PRO A 277 -7.00 9.55 24.25
N GLY A 278 -6.32 10.69 24.37
CA GLY A 278 -5.98 11.35 25.63
C GLY A 278 -5.19 10.45 26.59
N PHE A 279 -5.50 10.49 27.89
CA PHE A 279 -4.79 9.67 28.88
C PHE A 279 -5.03 8.16 28.70
N CYS A 280 -6.09 7.77 28.00
CA CYS A 280 -6.36 6.36 27.74
C CYS A 280 -5.37 5.74 26.74
N VAL A 281 -4.50 6.52 26.09
CA VAL A 281 -3.36 5.99 25.35
C VAL A 281 -2.53 5.04 26.23
N LEU A 282 -2.43 5.32 27.53
CA LEU A 282 -1.65 4.52 28.47
C LEU A 282 -2.30 3.19 28.88
N THR A 283 -3.63 3.06 28.76
CA THR A 283 -4.37 1.94 29.31
C THR A 283 -5.24 1.19 28.31
N ASP A 284 -5.78 1.89 27.32
CA ASP A 284 -6.83 1.37 26.45
C ASP A 284 -6.38 1.14 25.01
N SER A 285 -5.16 1.57 24.64
CA SER A 285 -4.59 1.24 23.31
C SER A 285 -4.44 -0.25 23.14
N LYS A 286 -4.83 -0.78 21.98
CA LYS A 286 -4.96 -2.21 21.72
C LYS A 286 -4.35 -2.60 20.37
N THR A 287 -3.78 -3.78 20.34
CA THR A 287 -3.59 -4.56 19.11
C THR A 287 -4.77 -5.52 18.99
N TYR A 288 -5.68 -5.22 18.07
CA TYR A 288 -6.83 -6.07 17.76
C TYR A 288 -6.42 -7.20 16.84
N ARG A 289 -7.01 -8.38 17.06
CA ARG A 289 -6.78 -9.59 16.25
C ARG A 289 -8.04 -9.96 15.52
N PHE A 290 -7.87 -10.29 14.24
CA PHE A 290 -8.95 -10.73 13.37
C PHE A 290 -8.55 -12.02 12.66
N THR A 291 -9.54 -12.86 12.36
CA THR A 291 -9.39 -14.03 11.50
C THR A 291 -10.35 -13.93 10.33
N ARG A 292 -9.95 -14.52 9.21
CA ARG A 292 -10.80 -14.63 8.03
C ARG A 292 -11.90 -15.65 8.30
N GLY A 293 -13.17 -15.26 8.02
CA GLY A 293 -14.35 -16.10 8.15
C GLY A 293 -14.62 -16.94 6.91
#